data_6b60ec63d49591ad0a564fe144fef929
#
_entry.id   6b60ec63d49591ad0a564fe144fef929
#
_cell.length_a   1.000
_cell.length_b   1.000
_cell.length_c   1.000
_cell.angle_alpha   90.00
_cell.angle_beta   90.00
_cell.angle_gamma   90.00
#
_symmetry.space_group_name_H-M   'P 1'
#
loop_
_entity.id
_entity.type
_entity.pdbx_description
1 polymer ?
#
loop_
_entity_poly.entity_id
_entity_poly.type
_entity_poly.pdbx_seq_one_letter_code
_entity_poly.pdbx_strand_id
1 'polypeptide(L)'
;PFSDAARQARLDIMYAYYRKGAKEEAIDAADTFIRENPTHPRIDYAYYIKGLVYFERDLNFLERWFDVDAAARPPQDGRQAFDAFSRVVTQYPRSEYAPDARQRMIYLRNRLADYEINVARYYIRRGAWVAAQNRAKFVLEQYDGAPAMREALEILIESYRRLGLDDLAADTARVLAANFPERAKELEKKSWWRIW
;
A
#
# COMPACT_ATOMS: atom_id res chain seq x y z
N PRO A 1 8.08 4.91 37.86
CA PRO A 1 7.49 4.84 36.50
C PRO A 1 8.33 5.54 35.45
N PHE A 2 9.25 6.47 35.83
CA PHE A 2 10.01 7.32 34.89
C PHE A 2 11.48 6.94 34.78
N SER A 3 11.93 5.83 35.37
CA SER A 3 13.31 5.36 35.22
C SER A 3 13.55 4.75 33.82
N ASP A 4 14.80 4.75 33.36
CA ASP A 4 15.18 4.12 32.09
C ASP A 4 14.88 2.61 32.11
N ALA A 5 15.08 1.97 33.26
CA ALA A 5 14.71 0.56 33.44
C ALA A 5 13.19 0.31 33.22
N ALA A 6 12.34 1.21 33.71
CA ALA A 6 10.89 1.09 33.51
C ALA A 6 10.50 1.30 32.03
N ARG A 7 11.15 2.23 31.34
CA ARG A 7 10.96 2.45 29.90
C ARG A 7 11.42 1.25 29.07
N GLN A 8 12.58 0.68 29.42
CA GLN A 8 13.08 -0.54 28.78
C GLN A 8 12.13 -1.71 29.00
N ALA A 9 11.65 -1.93 30.22
CA ALA A 9 10.68 -2.98 30.51
C ALA A 9 9.40 -2.86 29.68
N ARG A 10 8.92 -1.65 29.39
CA ARG A 10 7.75 -1.45 28.50
C ARG A 10 8.03 -1.85 27.04
N LEU A 11 9.23 -1.61 26.53
CA LEU A 11 9.65 -2.08 25.21
C LEU A 11 9.71 -3.62 25.18
N ASP A 12 10.22 -4.24 26.24
CA ASP A 12 10.31 -5.69 26.35
C ASP A 12 8.91 -6.34 26.45
N ILE A 13 7.99 -5.73 27.20
CA ILE A 13 6.58 -6.15 27.29
C ILE A 13 5.88 -6.05 25.93
N MET A 14 6.06 -4.96 25.21
CA MET A 14 5.53 -4.78 23.86
C MET A 14 6.00 -5.92 22.93
N TYR A 15 7.29 -6.23 22.94
CA TYR A 15 7.86 -7.34 22.17
C TYR A 15 7.30 -8.70 22.63
N ALA A 16 7.12 -8.90 23.94
CA ALA A 16 6.55 -10.11 24.46
C ALA A 16 5.10 -10.33 24.00
N TYR A 17 4.28 -9.27 23.98
CA TYR A 17 2.93 -9.32 23.41
C TYR A 17 2.95 -9.67 21.92
N TYR A 18 3.81 -9.02 21.14
CA TYR A 18 4.00 -9.33 19.73
C TYR A 18 4.35 -10.82 19.51
N ARG A 19 5.36 -11.33 20.24
CA ARG A 19 5.81 -12.73 20.14
C ARG A 19 4.75 -13.74 20.59
N LYS A 20 3.91 -13.38 21.53
CA LYS A 20 2.78 -14.20 22.01
C LYS A 20 1.61 -14.20 21.01
N GLY A 21 1.60 -13.32 20.02
CA GLY A 21 0.47 -13.12 19.12
C GLY A 21 -0.69 -12.32 19.74
N ALA A 22 -0.47 -11.68 20.88
CA ALA A 22 -1.40 -10.78 21.55
C ALA A 22 -1.37 -9.40 20.84
N LYS A 23 -2.03 -9.36 19.66
CA LYS A 23 -1.86 -8.28 18.67
C LYS A 23 -2.39 -6.94 19.16
N GLU A 24 -3.56 -6.93 19.76
CA GLU A 24 -4.19 -5.71 20.29
C GLU A 24 -3.35 -5.14 21.44
N GLU A 25 -2.92 -5.99 22.37
CA GLU A 25 -2.07 -5.57 23.50
C GLU A 25 -0.72 -5.05 23.04
N ALA A 26 -0.15 -5.61 21.95
CA ALA A 26 1.09 -5.13 21.39
C ALA A 26 0.93 -3.74 20.75
N ILE A 27 -0.19 -3.49 20.06
CA ILE A 27 -0.51 -2.17 19.49
C ILE A 27 -0.74 -1.15 20.60
N ASP A 28 -1.55 -1.48 21.61
CA ASP A 28 -1.85 -0.59 22.73
C ASP A 28 -0.58 -0.23 23.53
N ALA A 29 0.30 -1.21 23.74
CA ALA A 29 1.59 -0.99 24.38
C ALA A 29 2.50 -0.06 23.54
N ALA A 30 2.52 -0.24 22.21
CA ALA A 30 3.27 0.61 21.30
C ALA A 30 2.73 2.05 21.30
N ASP A 31 1.42 2.22 21.16
CA ASP A 31 0.78 3.53 21.13
C ASP A 31 0.94 4.29 22.45
N THR A 32 0.84 3.57 23.57
CA THR A 32 1.07 4.13 24.90
C THR A 32 2.53 4.57 25.06
N PHE A 33 3.49 3.73 24.64
CA PHE A 33 4.90 4.09 24.70
C PHE A 33 5.23 5.32 23.86
N ILE A 34 4.74 5.38 22.61
CA ILE A 34 4.94 6.50 21.67
C ILE A 34 4.36 7.79 22.26
N ARG A 35 3.15 7.74 22.80
CA ARG A 35 2.49 8.89 23.40
C ARG A 35 3.21 9.41 24.66
N GLU A 36 3.66 8.53 25.53
CA GLU A 36 4.26 8.89 26.80
C GLU A 36 5.75 9.23 26.69
N ASN A 37 6.42 8.77 25.63
CA ASN A 37 7.87 8.91 25.45
C ASN A 37 8.24 9.40 24.03
N PRO A 38 7.73 10.55 23.57
CA PRO A 38 7.86 10.99 22.17
C PRO A 38 9.30 11.28 21.72
N THR A 39 10.21 11.50 22.66
CA THR A 39 11.64 11.79 22.41
C THR A 39 12.58 10.67 22.82
N HIS A 40 12.03 9.48 23.12
CA HIS A 40 12.86 8.37 23.58
C HIS A 40 13.78 7.86 22.45
N PRO A 41 15.07 7.55 22.72
CA PRO A 41 16.02 7.08 21.70
C PRO A 41 15.58 5.82 20.94
N ARG A 42 14.74 4.98 21.55
CA ARG A 42 14.21 3.74 20.95
C ARG A 42 12.73 3.83 20.55
N ILE A 43 12.23 5.01 20.25
CA ILE A 43 10.85 5.19 19.80
C ILE A 43 10.63 4.58 18.40
N ASP A 44 11.67 4.54 17.59
CA ASP A 44 11.73 3.86 16.30
C ASP A 44 11.36 2.37 16.42
N TYR A 45 11.84 1.71 17.49
CA TYR A 45 11.48 0.33 17.80
C TYR A 45 9.98 0.17 18.06
N ALA A 46 9.36 1.09 18.78
CA ALA A 46 7.92 1.04 19.05
C ALA A 46 7.10 1.18 17.76
N TYR A 47 7.47 2.11 16.85
CA TYR A 47 6.86 2.20 15.53
C TYR A 47 7.09 0.94 14.70
N TYR A 48 8.29 0.37 14.76
CA TYR A 48 8.61 -0.85 14.03
C TYR A 48 7.79 -2.05 14.49
N ILE A 49 7.67 -2.31 15.80
CA ILE A 49 6.82 -3.39 16.34
C ILE A 49 5.35 -3.17 15.96
N LYS A 50 4.84 -1.94 16.08
CA LYS A 50 3.48 -1.61 15.63
C LYS A 50 3.29 -1.95 14.15
N GLY A 51 4.27 -1.59 13.31
CA GLY A 51 4.27 -1.94 11.89
C GLY A 51 4.25 -3.45 11.65
N LEU A 52 5.04 -4.24 12.40
CA LEU A 52 5.07 -5.70 12.29
C LEU A 52 3.73 -6.33 12.65
N VAL A 53 3.07 -5.88 13.71
CA VAL A 53 1.77 -6.41 14.14
C VAL A 53 0.71 -6.21 13.05
N TYR A 54 0.60 -5.01 12.50
CA TYR A 54 -0.34 -4.72 11.41
C TYR A 54 0.03 -5.47 10.12
N PHE A 55 1.31 -5.60 9.81
CA PHE A 55 1.79 -6.33 8.65
C PHE A 55 1.39 -7.82 8.70
N GLU A 56 1.55 -8.47 9.85
CA GLU A 56 1.12 -9.85 10.03
C GLU A 56 -0.41 -10.02 10.04
N ARG A 57 -1.16 -9.03 10.53
CA ARG A 57 -2.64 -9.03 10.44
C ARG A 57 -3.08 -8.98 8.98
N ASP A 58 -2.40 -8.17 8.18
CA ASP A 58 -2.67 -8.04 6.76
C ASP A 58 -2.31 -9.32 5.99
N LEU A 59 -1.18 -9.98 6.28
CA LEU A 59 -0.79 -11.26 5.68
C LEU A 59 -1.77 -12.38 6.02
N ASN A 60 -2.15 -12.54 7.29
CA ASN A 60 -3.12 -13.56 7.74
C ASN A 60 -4.50 -13.38 7.12
N PHE A 61 -4.85 -12.15 6.74
CA PHE A 61 -6.06 -11.86 5.98
C PHE A 61 -5.99 -12.42 4.55
N LEU A 62 -4.81 -12.43 3.92
CA LEU A 62 -4.61 -12.99 2.57
C LEU A 62 -4.83 -14.50 2.49
N GLU A 63 -4.37 -15.24 3.49
CA GLU A 63 -4.57 -16.70 3.53
C GLU A 63 -6.07 -17.06 3.53
N ARG A 64 -6.90 -16.19 4.13
CA ARG A 64 -8.36 -16.33 4.12
C ARG A 64 -9.01 -15.81 2.83
N TRP A 65 -8.28 -15.03 2.02
CA TRP A 65 -8.86 -14.33 0.88
C TRP A 65 -8.97 -15.17 -0.39
N PHE A 66 -8.31 -16.29 -0.50
CA PHE A 66 -8.53 -17.20 -1.64
C PHE A 66 -9.99 -17.66 -1.77
N ASP A 67 -10.83 -17.35 -0.76
CA ASP A 67 -12.25 -17.72 -0.68
C ASP A 67 -13.26 -16.55 -0.74
N VAL A 68 -12.84 -15.27 -0.81
CA VAL A 68 -13.77 -14.12 -0.71
C VAL A 68 -13.48 -13.02 -1.75
N ASP A 69 -14.55 -12.49 -2.34
CA ASP A 69 -14.58 -11.36 -3.31
C ASP A 69 -13.63 -10.21 -2.92
N ALA A 70 -12.60 -9.97 -3.73
CA ALA A 70 -11.52 -9.02 -3.53
C ALA A 70 -11.96 -7.56 -3.27
N ALA A 71 -13.22 -7.25 -3.62
CA ALA A 71 -13.81 -5.92 -3.46
C ALA A 71 -14.34 -5.62 -2.05
N ALA A 72 -14.33 -6.60 -1.12
CA ALA A 72 -15.18 -6.52 0.07
C ALA A 72 -14.58 -5.73 1.25
N ARG A 73 -13.25 -5.55 1.36
CA ARG A 73 -12.66 -4.75 2.46
C ARG A 73 -11.39 -4.02 2.05
N PRO A 74 -11.29 -2.70 2.32
CA PRO A 74 -10.02 -1.98 2.20
C PRO A 74 -8.96 -2.61 3.11
N PRO A 75 -7.70 -2.76 2.67
CA PRO A 75 -6.61 -3.30 3.48
C PRO A 75 -6.18 -2.27 4.54
N GLN A 76 -7.01 -2.08 5.57
CA GLN A 76 -6.77 -1.11 6.64
C GLN A 76 -5.49 -1.43 7.41
N ASP A 77 -5.28 -2.70 7.75
CA ASP A 77 -4.07 -3.14 8.45
C ASP A 77 -2.82 -2.90 7.60
N GLY A 78 -2.88 -3.15 6.28
CA GLY A 78 -1.79 -2.84 5.37
C GLY A 78 -1.44 -1.34 5.32
N ARG A 79 -2.43 -0.44 5.37
CA ARG A 79 -2.20 1.01 5.46
C ARG A 79 -1.59 1.40 6.79
N GLN A 80 -2.10 0.85 7.90
CA GLN A 80 -1.54 1.09 9.24
C GLN A 80 -0.09 0.61 9.36
N ALA A 81 0.22 -0.57 8.77
CA ALA A 81 1.59 -1.07 8.70
C ALA A 81 2.49 -0.13 7.89
N PHE A 82 2.02 0.31 6.71
CA PHE A 82 2.75 1.24 5.86
C PHE A 82 3.06 2.55 6.58
N ASP A 83 2.07 3.14 7.26
CA ASP A 83 2.23 4.38 8.02
C ASP A 83 3.24 4.23 9.17
N ALA A 84 3.18 3.12 9.90
CA ALA A 84 4.11 2.85 11.00
C ALA A 84 5.56 2.67 10.48
N PHE A 85 5.77 1.88 9.43
CA PHE A 85 7.09 1.73 8.81
C PHE A 85 7.58 3.01 8.15
N SER A 86 6.70 3.81 7.54
CA SER A 86 7.04 5.11 6.96
C SER A 86 7.63 6.04 8.02
N ARG A 87 7.07 6.05 9.24
CA ARG A 87 7.65 6.83 10.35
C ARG A 87 9.06 6.38 10.69
N VAL A 88 9.32 5.06 10.74
CA VAL A 88 10.68 4.54 10.96
C VAL A 88 11.65 5.03 9.88
N VAL A 89 11.27 4.90 8.62
CA VAL A 89 12.14 5.22 7.47
C VAL A 89 12.39 6.73 7.33
N THR A 90 11.36 7.56 7.57
CA THR A 90 11.44 9.01 7.34
C THR A 90 11.96 9.79 8.54
N GLN A 91 11.52 9.44 9.76
CA GLN A 91 11.90 10.16 10.97
C GLN A 91 13.16 9.59 11.62
N TYR A 92 13.42 8.29 11.42
CA TYR A 92 14.55 7.57 12.02
C TYR A 92 15.39 6.83 10.97
N PRO A 93 15.93 7.51 9.94
CA PRO A 93 16.60 6.86 8.80
C PRO A 93 17.88 6.10 9.18
N ARG A 94 18.44 6.38 10.37
CA ARG A 94 19.62 5.70 10.94
C ARG A 94 19.25 4.53 11.87
N SER A 95 17.95 4.27 12.05
CA SER A 95 17.46 3.12 12.83
C SER A 95 17.95 1.81 12.22
N GLU A 96 18.33 0.86 13.05
CA GLU A 96 18.65 -0.52 12.62
C GLU A 96 17.46 -1.21 11.95
N TYR A 97 16.23 -0.76 12.22
CA TYR A 97 14.98 -1.29 11.63
C TYR A 97 14.63 -0.65 10.29
N ALA A 98 15.24 0.47 9.92
CA ALA A 98 14.89 1.21 8.71
C ALA A 98 15.08 0.42 7.40
N PRO A 99 16.12 -0.42 7.23
CA PRO A 99 16.27 -1.24 6.03
C PRO A 99 15.13 -2.26 5.85
N ASP A 100 14.77 -3.00 6.91
CA ASP A 100 13.66 -3.97 6.87
C ASP A 100 12.30 -3.25 6.69
N ALA A 101 12.06 -2.17 7.42
CA ALA A 101 10.87 -1.36 7.28
C ALA A 101 10.67 -0.88 5.83
N ARG A 102 11.75 -0.46 5.15
CA ARG A 102 11.70 -0.03 3.74
C ARG A 102 11.30 -1.18 2.80
N GLN A 103 11.82 -2.38 3.00
CA GLN A 103 11.45 -3.54 2.18
C GLN A 103 9.97 -3.90 2.35
N ARG A 104 9.47 -3.87 3.60
CA ARG A 104 8.04 -4.10 3.89
C ARG A 104 7.15 -3.01 3.31
N MET A 105 7.58 -1.77 3.33
CA MET A 105 6.86 -0.67 2.67
C MET A 105 6.74 -0.89 1.16
N ILE A 106 7.79 -1.35 0.48
CA ILE A 106 7.73 -1.67 -0.95
C ILE A 106 6.70 -2.76 -1.21
N TYR A 107 6.71 -3.82 -0.42
CA TYR A 107 5.73 -4.90 -0.51
C TYR A 107 4.29 -4.39 -0.30
N LEU A 108 4.06 -3.63 0.76
CA LEU A 108 2.74 -3.06 1.09
C LEU A 108 2.26 -2.09 0.01
N ARG A 109 3.13 -1.21 -0.50
CA ARG A 109 2.82 -0.29 -1.59
C ARG A 109 2.31 -1.05 -2.81
N ASN A 110 3.05 -2.06 -3.25
CA ASN A 110 2.67 -2.84 -4.43
C ASN A 110 1.31 -3.51 -4.21
N ARG A 111 1.10 -4.09 -3.05
CA ARG A 111 -0.13 -4.77 -2.69
C ARG A 111 -1.34 -3.82 -2.58
N LEU A 112 -1.15 -2.64 -1.98
CA LEU A 112 -2.19 -1.61 -1.90
C LEU A 112 -2.57 -1.10 -3.30
N ALA A 113 -1.58 -0.94 -4.18
CA ALA A 113 -1.81 -0.59 -5.57
C ALA A 113 -2.62 -1.68 -6.32
N ASP A 114 -2.26 -2.96 -6.16
CA ASP A 114 -2.99 -4.09 -6.76
C ASP A 114 -4.45 -4.16 -6.28
N TYR A 115 -4.70 -3.86 -5.00
CA TYR A 115 -6.06 -3.75 -4.47
C TYR A 115 -6.87 -2.67 -5.22
N GLU A 116 -6.34 -1.46 -5.38
CA GLU A 116 -7.03 -0.39 -6.09
C GLU A 116 -7.29 -0.74 -7.57
N ILE A 117 -6.38 -1.45 -8.22
CA ILE A 117 -6.58 -1.97 -9.58
C ILE A 117 -7.73 -3.00 -9.61
N ASN A 118 -7.80 -3.90 -8.64
CA ASN A 118 -8.90 -4.87 -8.57
C ASN A 118 -10.26 -4.17 -8.36
N VAL A 119 -10.30 -3.11 -7.55
CA VAL A 119 -11.50 -2.27 -7.40
C VAL A 119 -11.82 -1.54 -8.71
N ALA A 120 -10.83 -1.02 -9.43
CA ALA A 120 -11.04 -0.39 -10.73
C ALA A 120 -11.62 -1.38 -11.76
N ARG A 121 -11.08 -2.61 -11.83
CA ARG A 121 -11.63 -3.70 -12.68
C ARG A 121 -13.08 -4.03 -12.35
N TYR A 122 -13.44 -4.02 -11.06
CA TYR A 122 -14.83 -4.22 -10.64
C TYR A 122 -15.74 -3.12 -11.20
N TYR A 123 -15.33 -1.84 -11.12
CA TYR A 123 -16.09 -0.73 -11.70
C TYR A 123 -16.19 -0.80 -13.23
N ILE A 124 -15.11 -1.23 -13.92
CA ILE A 124 -15.13 -1.46 -15.37
C ILE A 124 -16.19 -2.46 -15.76
N ARG A 125 -16.27 -3.61 -15.07
CA ARG A 125 -17.30 -4.64 -15.35
C ARG A 125 -18.73 -4.12 -15.17
N ARG A 126 -18.92 -3.06 -14.40
CA ARG A 126 -20.22 -2.38 -14.18
C ARG A 126 -20.44 -1.19 -15.10
N GLY A 127 -19.51 -0.86 -15.97
CA GLY A 127 -19.58 0.34 -16.83
C GLY A 127 -19.42 1.65 -16.08
N ALA A 128 -18.97 1.62 -14.83
CA ALA A 128 -18.78 2.80 -13.97
C ALA A 128 -17.39 3.45 -14.22
N TRP A 129 -17.22 3.99 -15.44
CA TRP A 129 -15.93 4.47 -15.95
C TRP A 129 -15.32 5.60 -15.11
N VAL A 130 -16.14 6.52 -14.59
CA VAL A 130 -15.65 7.59 -13.69
C VAL A 130 -15.07 7.01 -12.39
N ALA A 131 -15.72 5.99 -11.83
CA ALA A 131 -15.21 5.35 -10.62
C ALA A 131 -13.91 4.56 -10.90
N ALA A 132 -13.84 3.85 -12.03
CA ALA A 132 -12.64 3.14 -12.46
C ALA A 132 -11.45 4.09 -12.66
N GLN A 133 -11.66 5.21 -13.37
CA GLN A 133 -10.63 6.23 -13.59
C GLN A 133 -10.12 6.82 -12.27
N ASN A 134 -11.01 7.09 -11.29
CA ASN A 134 -10.60 7.64 -10.00
C ASN A 134 -9.69 6.67 -9.22
N ARG A 135 -9.99 5.35 -9.28
CA ARG A 135 -9.12 4.34 -8.67
C ARG A 135 -7.76 4.24 -9.36
N ALA A 136 -7.75 4.27 -10.69
CA ALA A 136 -6.50 4.25 -11.45
C ALA A 136 -5.65 5.50 -11.20
N LYS A 137 -6.25 6.70 -11.15
CA LYS A 137 -5.54 7.93 -10.75
C LYS A 137 -4.93 7.81 -9.37
N PHE A 138 -5.70 7.29 -8.41
CA PHE A 138 -5.22 7.11 -7.04
C PHE A 138 -3.96 6.23 -6.99
N VAL A 139 -3.88 5.17 -7.83
CA VAL A 139 -2.67 4.34 -7.94
C VAL A 139 -1.47 5.17 -8.39
N LEU A 140 -1.62 6.01 -9.42
CA LEU A 140 -0.54 6.83 -9.95
C LEU A 140 -0.08 7.92 -8.97
N GLU A 141 -0.99 8.46 -8.17
CA GLU A 141 -0.71 9.53 -7.21
C GLU A 141 -0.11 9.03 -5.89
N GLN A 142 -0.55 7.86 -5.41
CA GLN A 142 -0.23 7.39 -4.06
C GLN A 142 0.79 6.24 -4.03
N TYR A 143 0.96 5.51 -5.14
CA TYR A 143 1.77 4.29 -5.17
C TYR A 143 2.84 4.33 -6.26
N ASP A 144 3.56 5.46 -6.33
CA ASP A 144 4.65 5.65 -7.29
C ASP A 144 5.68 4.51 -7.23
N GLY A 145 6.11 4.06 -8.42
CA GLY A 145 7.01 2.93 -8.59
C GLY A 145 6.40 1.55 -8.33
N ALA A 146 5.07 1.44 -8.13
CA ALA A 146 4.39 0.14 -8.07
C ALA A 146 4.22 -0.47 -9.48
N PRO A 147 4.39 -1.80 -9.67
CA PRO A 147 4.15 -2.46 -10.96
C PRO A 147 2.75 -2.23 -11.51
N ALA A 148 1.76 -2.03 -10.63
CA ALA A 148 0.37 -1.74 -10.96
C ALA A 148 0.17 -0.43 -11.73
N MET A 149 1.13 0.50 -11.71
CA MET A 149 1.03 1.78 -12.45
C MET A 149 0.82 1.59 -13.95
N ARG A 150 1.42 0.56 -14.53
CA ARG A 150 1.21 0.23 -15.95
C ARG A 150 -0.27 -0.02 -16.24
N GLU A 151 -0.91 -0.88 -15.46
CA GLU A 151 -2.32 -1.21 -15.64
C GLU A 151 -3.23 -0.02 -15.28
N ALA A 152 -2.84 0.79 -14.29
CA ALA A 152 -3.55 2.03 -13.98
C ALA A 152 -3.63 2.96 -15.20
N LEU A 153 -2.52 3.14 -15.93
CA LEU A 153 -2.51 3.93 -17.17
C LEU A 153 -3.41 3.31 -18.24
N GLU A 154 -3.40 1.98 -18.42
CA GLU A 154 -4.28 1.29 -19.37
C GLU A 154 -5.78 1.50 -19.02
N ILE A 155 -6.12 1.41 -17.74
CA ILE A 155 -7.49 1.67 -17.25
C ILE A 155 -7.90 3.12 -17.47
N LEU A 156 -6.98 4.08 -17.27
CA LEU A 156 -7.26 5.49 -17.55
C LEU A 156 -7.55 5.73 -19.04
N ILE A 157 -6.71 5.19 -19.92
CA ILE A 157 -6.88 5.33 -21.37
C ILE A 157 -8.26 4.80 -21.80
N GLU A 158 -8.64 3.60 -21.37
CA GLU A 158 -9.94 3.02 -21.71
C GLU A 158 -11.09 3.82 -21.09
N SER A 159 -10.98 4.21 -19.82
CA SER A 159 -12.01 4.99 -19.14
C SER A 159 -12.23 6.35 -19.80
N TYR A 160 -11.16 7.06 -20.18
CA TYR A 160 -11.26 8.34 -20.89
C TYR A 160 -11.93 8.19 -22.26
N ARG A 161 -11.57 7.17 -23.03
CA ARG A 161 -12.22 6.88 -24.33
C ARG A 161 -13.72 6.61 -24.16
N ARG A 162 -14.09 5.83 -23.16
CA ARG A 162 -15.51 5.53 -22.87
C ARG A 162 -16.31 6.74 -22.41
N LEU A 163 -15.64 7.74 -21.86
CA LEU A 163 -16.22 9.01 -21.41
C LEU A 163 -16.18 10.11 -22.49
N GLY A 164 -15.62 9.83 -23.69
CA GLY A 164 -15.46 10.82 -24.77
C GLY A 164 -14.38 11.88 -24.47
N LEU A 165 -13.42 11.57 -23.59
CA LEU A 165 -12.32 12.45 -23.19
C LEU A 165 -11.05 12.09 -23.98
N ASP A 166 -11.12 12.20 -25.32
CA ASP A 166 -10.11 11.67 -26.23
C ASP A 166 -8.73 12.35 -26.05
N ASP A 167 -8.68 13.64 -25.75
CA ASP A 167 -7.42 14.36 -25.46
C ASP A 167 -6.71 13.76 -24.24
N LEU A 168 -7.44 13.52 -23.16
CA LEU A 168 -6.88 12.90 -21.95
C LEU A 168 -6.45 11.46 -22.21
N ALA A 169 -7.18 10.72 -23.03
CA ALA A 169 -6.77 9.37 -23.43
C ALA A 169 -5.46 9.38 -24.21
N ALA A 170 -5.31 10.33 -25.16
CA ALA A 170 -4.11 10.49 -25.96
C ALA A 170 -2.90 10.91 -25.09
N ASP A 171 -3.09 11.84 -24.16
CA ASP A 171 -2.05 12.29 -23.24
C ASP A 171 -1.58 11.12 -22.34
N THR A 172 -2.54 10.36 -21.78
CA THR A 172 -2.24 9.19 -20.95
C THR A 172 -1.52 8.11 -21.75
N ALA A 173 -1.89 7.90 -23.03
CA ALA A 173 -1.21 6.96 -23.92
C ALA A 173 0.25 7.37 -24.18
N ARG A 174 0.55 8.68 -24.31
CA ARG A 174 1.93 9.17 -24.40
C ARG A 174 2.73 8.87 -23.13
N VAL A 175 2.12 9.04 -21.96
CA VAL A 175 2.75 8.69 -20.68
C VAL A 175 3.03 7.19 -20.60
N LEU A 176 2.07 6.35 -21.01
CA LEU A 176 2.26 4.90 -21.06
C LEU A 176 3.42 4.52 -22.00
N ALA A 177 3.47 5.11 -23.20
CA ALA A 177 4.53 4.84 -24.18
C ALA A 177 5.92 5.26 -23.69
N ALA A 178 6.01 6.37 -22.97
CA ALA A 178 7.27 6.87 -22.42
C ALA A 178 7.82 5.98 -21.29
N ASN A 179 6.93 5.45 -20.43
CA ASN A 179 7.33 4.66 -19.27
C ASN A 179 7.33 3.13 -19.51
N PHE A 180 6.48 2.65 -20.43
CA PHE A 180 6.28 1.22 -20.74
C PHE A 180 6.23 0.98 -22.26
N PRO A 181 7.32 1.25 -23.01
CA PRO A 181 7.33 1.26 -24.49
C PRO A 181 6.92 -0.09 -25.10
N GLU A 182 7.33 -1.21 -24.53
CA GLU A 182 6.98 -2.52 -25.06
C GLU A 182 5.48 -2.79 -24.93
N ARG A 183 4.88 -2.35 -23.82
CA ARG A 183 3.43 -2.51 -23.62
C ARG A 183 2.61 -1.61 -24.53
N ALA A 184 3.07 -0.39 -24.79
CA ALA A 184 2.42 0.51 -25.73
C ALA A 184 2.38 -0.08 -27.15
N LYS A 185 3.48 -0.65 -27.63
CA LYS A 185 3.54 -1.37 -28.92
C LYS A 185 2.57 -2.56 -29.01
N GLU A 186 2.43 -3.31 -27.91
CA GLU A 186 1.47 -4.44 -27.84
C GLU A 186 0.01 -3.97 -27.95
N LEU A 187 -0.33 -2.85 -27.31
CA LEU A 187 -1.66 -2.27 -27.36
C LEU A 187 -2.00 -1.71 -28.73
N GLU A 188 -1.05 -1.06 -29.40
CA GLU A 188 -1.21 -0.60 -30.77
C GLU A 188 -1.49 -1.76 -31.71
N LYS A 189 -0.73 -2.87 -31.62
CA LYS A 189 -0.97 -4.09 -32.42
C LYS A 189 -2.35 -4.67 -32.18
N LYS A 190 -2.83 -4.72 -30.90
CA LYS A 190 -4.17 -5.22 -30.56
C LYS A 190 -5.29 -4.30 -31.03
N SER A 191 -5.08 -3.00 -31.05
CA SER A 191 -6.03 -2.02 -31.61
C SER A 191 -6.24 -2.24 -33.10
N TRP A 192 -5.18 -2.59 -33.84
CA TRP A 192 -5.23 -2.83 -35.29
C TRP A 192 -6.10 -4.05 -35.66
N TRP A 193 -6.17 -5.10 -34.83
CA TRP A 193 -7.02 -6.29 -35.07
C TRP A 193 -8.52 -6.06 -34.77
N ARG A 194 -8.89 -4.97 -34.08
CA ARG A 194 -10.28 -4.63 -33.75
C ARG A 194 -10.98 -3.79 -34.81
N ILE A 195 -10.30 -3.41 -35.86
CA ILE A 195 -10.85 -2.61 -36.98
C ILE A 195 -11.34 -3.48 -38.13
N TRP A 196 -11.14 -4.78 -38.04
CA TRP A 196 -11.64 -5.82 -38.94
C TRP A 196 -12.52 -6.81 -38.17
#